data_cb5f8f08f7487e9a2824d0c3e42ea2ac
#
_entry.id   cb5f8f08f7487e9a2824d0c3e42ea2ac
#
_cell.length_a   1.000
_cell.length_b   1.000
_cell.length_c   1.000
_cell.angle_alpha   90.00
_cell.angle_beta   90.00
_cell.angle_gamma   90.00
#
_symmetry.space_group_name_H-M   'P 1'
#
loop_
_entity.id
_entity.type
_entity.pdbx_description
1 polymer ?
#
loop_
_entity_poly.entity_id
_entity_poly.type
_entity_poly.pdbx_seq_one_letter_code
_entity_poly.pdbx_strand_id
1 'polypeptide(L)'
;MDDLSRDDKIILAKMYKAYLERRKKGISKTDARNFRDSEIVRDELCPEFSYREVFEACMRLGKKGYLFALSANNKTYALLLQEKTIAYMDNRFKDGIKAIVKFITEIAL
;
A
#
# COMPACT_ATOMS: atom_id res chain seq x y z
N MET A 1 -0.98 7.42 10.74
CA MET A 1 -1.69 7.70 9.48
C MET A 1 -2.51 8.98 9.47
N ASP A 2 -2.51 9.71 10.55
CA ASP A 2 -3.28 10.97 10.63
C ASP A 2 -2.73 12.07 9.71
N ASP A 3 -1.49 11.91 9.28
CA ASP A 3 -0.80 12.82 8.36
C ASP A 3 -1.09 12.52 6.88
N LEU A 4 -1.94 11.53 6.59
CA LEU A 4 -2.24 11.12 5.23
C LEU A 4 -3.60 11.63 4.78
N SER A 5 -3.71 11.96 3.49
CA SER A 5 -5.00 12.23 2.86
C SER A 5 -5.84 10.96 2.82
N ARG A 6 -7.14 11.12 2.56
CA ARG A 6 -8.06 9.99 2.43
C ARG A 6 -7.60 9.03 1.32
N ASP A 7 -7.23 9.54 0.16
CA ASP A 7 -6.80 8.71 -0.97
C ASP A 7 -5.50 7.96 -0.66
N ASP A 8 -4.54 8.63 -0.02
CA ASP A 8 -3.29 8.01 0.38
C ASP A 8 -3.51 6.89 1.41
N LYS A 9 -4.43 7.10 2.34
CA LYS A 9 -4.82 6.04 3.30
C LYS A 9 -5.42 4.84 2.60
N ILE A 10 -6.29 5.06 1.62
CA ILE A 10 -6.94 3.98 0.87
C ILE A 10 -5.89 3.18 0.11
N ILE A 11 -5.00 3.86 -0.61
CA ILE A 11 -3.95 3.19 -1.40
C ILE A 11 -3.01 2.39 -0.50
N LEU A 12 -2.55 2.99 0.60
CA LEU A 12 -1.68 2.30 1.55
C LEU A 12 -2.39 1.08 2.17
N ALA A 13 -3.65 1.24 2.56
CA ALA A 13 -4.44 0.15 3.14
C ALA A 13 -4.63 -1.00 2.16
N LYS A 14 -4.86 -0.71 0.87
CA LYS A 14 -4.99 -1.74 -0.16
C LYS A 14 -3.67 -2.47 -0.41
N MET A 15 -2.55 -1.76 -0.35
CA MET A 15 -1.23 -2.39 -0.44
C MET A 15 -0.98 -3.32 0.75
N TYR A 16 -1.32 -2.88 1.96
CA TYR A 16 -1.18 -3.71 3.15
C TYR A 16 -2.08 -4.95 3.08
N LYS A 17 -3.32 -4.79 2.62
CA LYS A 17 -4.23 -5.92 2.43
C LYS A 17 -3.62 -6.96 1.47
N ALA A 18 -3.06 -6.50 0.35
CA ALA A 18 -2.39 -7.38 -0.61
C ALA A 18 -1.19 -8.08 0.03
N TYR A 19 -0.42 -7.39 0.86
CA TYR A 19 0.67 -7.98 1.63
C TYR A 19 0.18 -9.13 2.51
N LEU A 20 -0.90 -8.89 3.26
CA LEU A 20 -1.47 -9.93 4.13
C LEU A 20 -1.96 -11.14 3.32
N GLU A 21 -2.62 -10.91 2.18
CA GLU A 21 -3.09 -11.98 1.31
C GLU A 21 -1.93 -12.80 0.76
N ARG A 22 -0.84 -12.15 0.36
CA ARG A 22 0.37 -12.83 -0.10
C ARG A 22 1.00 -13.68 1.00
N ARG A 23 1.07 -13.13 2.23
CA ARG A 23 1.59 -13.86 3.38
C ARG A 23 0.75 -15.12 3.66
N LYS A 24 -0.58 -14.98 3.58
CA LYS A 24 -1.50 -16.11 3.79
C LYS A 24 -1.28 -17.23 2.77
N LYS A 25 -0.86 -16.89 1.57
CA LYS A 25 -0.52 -17.87 0.52
C LYS A 25 0.87 -18.47 0.68
N GLY A 26 1.61 -18.09 1.69
CA GLY A 26 2.95 -18.62 1.96
C GLY A 26 4.08 -17.84 1.30
N ILE A 27 3.80 -16.69 0.69
CA ILE A 27 4.85 -15.85 0.09
C ILE A 27 5.69 -15.24 1.22
N SER A 28 7.02 -15.23 1.06
CA SER A 28 7.93 -14.69 2.06
C SER A 28 7.64 -13.23 2.36
N LYS A 29 7.99 -12.79 3.56
CA LYS A 29 7.80 -11.40 3.97
C LYS A 29 8.50 -10.44 3.02
N THR A 30 9.72 -10.76 2.60
CA THR A 30 10.49 -9.94 1.67
C THR A 30 9.78 -9.77 0.33
N ASP A 31 9.25 -10.85 -0.23
CA ASP A 31 8.56 -10.79 -1.52
C ASP A 31 7.16 -10.19 -1.38
N ALA A 32 6.46 -10.50 -0.30
CA ALA A 32 5.09 -10.02 -0.08
C ALA A 32 5.00 -8.50 0.01
N ARG A 33 6.04 -7.84 0.55
CA ARG A 33 6.07 -6.38 0.72
C ARG A 33 6.53 -5.62 -0.52
N ASN A 34 6.96 -6.35 -1.57
CA ASN A 34 7.51 -5.75 -2.78
C ASN A 34 6.44 -5.63 -3.87
N PHE A 35 6.14 -4.40 -4.27
CA PHE A 35 5.13 -4.10 -5.31
C PHE A 35 5.75 -3.64 -6.62
N ARG A 36 7.01 -3.28 -6.63
CA ARG A 36 7.83 -2.90 -7.80
C ARG A 36 7.33 -1.68 -8.56
N ASP A 37 6.15 -1.78 -9.18
CA ASP A 37 5.66 -0.81 -10.16
C ASP A 37 4.32 -0.22 -9.71
N SER A 38 4.24 1.10 -9.68
CA SER A 38 2.99 1.80 -9.34
C SER A 38 1.87 1.52 -10.34
N GLU A 39 2.19 1.20 -11.60
CA GLU A 39 1.17 0.81 -12.58
C GLU A 39 0.52 -0.52 -12.21
N ILE A 40 1.29 -1.47 -11.71
CA ILE A 40 0.77 -2.74 -11.22
C ILE A 40 -0.14 -2.52 -10.02
N VAL A 41 0.27 -1.65 -9.09
CA VAL A 41 -0.56 -1.30 -7.93
C VAL A 41 -1.90 -0.72 -8.39
N ARG A 42 -1.86 0.19 -9.35
CA ARG A 42 -3.10 0.77 -9.91
C ARG A 42 -3.98 -0.30 -10.54
N ASP A 43 -3.41 -1.13 -11.43
CA ASP A 43 -4.20 -2.10 -12.20
C ASP A 43 -4.78 -3.20 -11.32
N GLU A 44 -4.03 -3.69 -10.34
CA GLU A 44 -4.44 -4.83 -9.53
C GLU A 44 -5.17 -4.44 -8.25
N LEU A 45 -4.82 -3.29 -7.67
CA LEU A 45 -5.32 -2.93 -6.34
C LEU A 45 -6.21 -1.69 -6.32
N CYS A 46 -5.96 -0.74 -7.21
CA CYS A 46 -6.59 0.58 -7.15
C CYS A 46 -7.15 1.01 -8.51
N PRO A 47 -8.01 0.19 -9.15
CA PRO A 47 -8.49 0.52 -10.51
C PRO A 47 -9.39 1.75 -10.56
N GLU A 48 -9.91 2.19 -9.41
CA GLU A 48 -10.74 3.40 -9.31
C GLU A 48 -9.92 4.70 -9.41
N PHE A 49 -8.61 4.62 -9.25
CA PHE A 49 -7.72 5.78 -9.37
C PHE A 49 -7.02 5.77 -10.74
N SER A 50 -6.60 6.95 -11.20
CA SER A 50 -5.76 7.04 -12.41
C SER A 50 -4.33 6.59 -12.11
N TYR A 51 -3.57 6.29 -13.16
CA TYR A 51 -2.15 5.94 -13.02
C TYR A 51 -1.37 7.06 -12.34
N ARG A 52 -1.66 8.29 -12.72
CA ARG A 52 -0.99 9.47 -12.15
C ARG A 52 -1.31 9.63 -10.67
N GLU A 53 -2.57 9.43 -10.28
CA GLU A 53 -2.97 9.53 -8.88
C GLU A 53 -2.26 8.50 -8.02
N VAL A 54 -2.17 7.26 -8.50
CA VAL A 54 -1.48 6.20 -7.75
C VAL A 54 0.02 6.47 -7.68
N PHE A 55 0.63 6.87 -8.79
CA PHE A 55 2.06 7.23 -8.80
C PHE A 55 2.37 8.35 -7.80
N GLU A 56 1.61 9.43 -7.85
CA GLU A 56 1.82 10.57 -6.96
C GLU A 56 1.60 10.20 -5.49
N ALA A 57 0.60 9.36 -5.21
CA ALA A 57 0.37 8.85 -3.86
C ALA A 57 1.55 8.01 -3.37
N CYS A 58 2.09 7.13 -4.22
CA CYS A 58 3.26 6.32 -3.87
C CYS A 58 4.47 7.21 -3.57
N MET A 59 4.67 8.28 -4.33
CA MET A 59 5.77 9.21 -4.07
C MET A 59 5.59 9.97 -2.76
N ARG A 60 4.37 10.42 -2.45
CA ARG A 60 4.07 11.07 -1.16
C ARG A 60 4.27 10.11 0.00
N LEU A 61 3.77 8.87 -0.12
CA LEU A 61 3.93 7.84 0.90
C LEU A 61 5.41 7.49 1.11
N GLY A 62 6.18 7.46 0.03
CA GLY A 62 7.63 7.26 0.10
C GLY A 62 8.31 8.39 0.85
N LYS A 63 7.96 9.63 0.55
CA LYS A 63 8.52 10.81 1.19
C LYS A 63 8.22 10.86 2.69
N LYS A 64 7.04 10.37 3.08
CA LYS A 64 6.62 10.32 4.48
C LYS A 64 7.13 9.07 5.22
N GLY A 65 7.82 8.18 4.53
CA GLY A 65 8.45 7.01 5.14
C GLY A 65 7.56 5.78 5.29
N TYR A 66 6.36 5.79 4.71
CA TYR A 66 5.50 4.59 4.71
C TYR A 66 5.94 3.56 3.69
N LEU A 67 6.44 4.03 2.55
CA LEU A 67 6.96 3.18 1.48
C LEU A 67 8.42 3.51 1.22
N PHE A 68 9.14 2.54 0.66
CA PHE A 68 10.39 2.81 -0.03
C PHE A 68 10.04 2.88 -1.52
N ALA A 69 10.30 4.03 -2.17
CA ALA A 69 9.90 4.24 -3.55
C ALA A 69 11.01 4.92 -4.34
N LEU A 70 11.41 4.29 -5.44
CA LEU A 70 12.34 4.88 -6.42
C LEU A 70 11.61 4.98 -7.77
N SER A 71 11.79 6.09 -8.46
CA SER A 71 11.05 6.35 -9.70
C SER A 71 11.94 6.84 -10.82
N ALA A 72 11.48 6.58 -12.05
CA ALA A 72 12.03 7.13 -13.28
C ALA A 72 10.90 7.14 -14.31
N ASN A 73 10.85 8.17 -15.18
CA ASN A 73 9.87 8.27 -16.25
C ASN A 73 8.42 8.17 -15.73
N ASN A 74 8.14 8.83 -14.61
CA ASN A 74 6.79 8.91 -14.00
C ASN A 74 6.18 7.58 -13.58
N LYS A 75 7.02 6.58 -13.26
CA LYS A 75 6.57 5.35 -12.62
C LYS A 75 7.65 4.85 -11.66
N THR A 76 7.27 4.01 -10.72
CA THR A 76 8.22 3.42 -9.79
C THR A 76 8.85 2.17 -10.42
N TYR A 77 10.11 1.91 -10.10
CA TYR A 77 10.79 0.66 -10.42
C TYR A 77 11.22 -0.08 -9.15
N ALA A 78 11.11 0.56 -8.00
CA ALA A 78 11.22 -0.07 -6.69
C ALA A 78 10.13 0.51 -5.82
N LEU A 79 9.31 -0.35 -5.21
CA LEU A 79 8.17 0.07 -4.41
C LEU A 79 7.88 -0.99 -3.35
N LEU A 80 8.21 -0.69 -2.10
CA LEU A 80 8.07 -1.63 -1.00
C LEU A 80 7.36 -0.98 0.18
N LEU A 81 6.54 -1.77 0.89
CA LEU A 81 6.08 -1.37 2.22
C LEU A 81 7.27 -1.37 3.16
N GLN A 82 7.47 -0.28 3.92
CA GLN A 82 8.51 -0.21 4.93
C GLN A 82 8.19 -1.19 6.06
N GLU A 83 9.22 -1.79 6.64
CA GLU A 83 9.02 -2.74 7.75
C GLU A 83 8.32 -2.09 8.93
N LYS A 84 8.67 -0.85 9.26
CA LYS A 84 8.00 -0.10 10.34
C LYS A 84 6.52 0.15 10.03
N THR A 85 6.16 0.31 8.76
CA THR A 85 4.77 0.46 8.33
C THR A 85 4.00 -0.84 8.55
N ILE A 86 4.59 -1.96 8.17
CA ILE A 86 4.00 -3.29 8.39
C ILE A 86 3.77 -3.52 9.89
N ALA A 87 4.79 -3.23 10.72
CA ALA A 87 4.67 -3.40 12.17
C ALA A 87 3.56 -2.53 12.76
N TYR A 88 3.47 -1.28 12.31
CA TYR A 88 2.40 -0.37 12.73
C TYR A 88 1.03 -0.90 12.33
N MET A 89 0.88 -1.34 11.08
CA MET A 89 -0.39 -1.84 10.55
C MET A 89 -0.79 -3.14 11.23
N ASP A 90 0.16 -4.06 11.46
CA ASP A 90 -0.09 -5.32 12.16
C ASP A 90 -0.63 -5.05 13.57
N ASN A 91 -0.07 -4.06 14.26
CA ASN A 91 -0.51 -3.70 15.60
C ASN A 91 -1.88 -3.02 15.60
N ARG A 92 -2.16 -2.20 14.61
CA ARG A 92 -3.44 -1.50 14.50
C ARG A 92 -4.58 -2.40 14.00
N PHE A 93 -4.30 -3.29 13.06
CA PHE A 93 -5.29 -4.17 12.44
C PHE A 93 -5.05 -5.63 12.85
N LYS A 94 -5.21 -5.90 14.15
CA LYS A 94 -4.89 -7.21 14.74
C LYS A 94 -5.72 -8.36 14.17
N ASP A 95 -6.93 -8.09 13.72
CA ASP A 95 -7.78 -9.09 13.05
C ASP A 95 -7.40 -9.31 11.58
N GLY A 96 -6.32 -8.68 11.13
CA GLY A 96 -5.75 -8.92 9.81
C GLY A 96 -6.62 -8.45 8.66
N ILE A 97 -6.83 -9.32 7.68
CA ILE A 97 -7.56 -8.98 6.44
C ILE A 97 -8.95 -8.44 6.73
N LYS A 98 -9.67 -9.05 7.66
CA LYS A 98 -11.02 -8.61 8.03
C LYS A 98 -11.03 -7.16 8.53
N ALA A 99 -10.08 -6.82 9.39
CA ALA A 99 -9.99 -5.48 9.95
C ALA A 99 -9.62 -4.44 8.89
N ILE A 100 -8.70 -4.77 7.99
CA ILE A 100 -8.27 -3.83 6.94
C ILE A 100 -9.38 -3.62 5.90
N VAL A 101 -10.13 -4.65 5.55
CA VAL A 101 -11.28 -4.54 4.64
C VAL A 101 -12.32 -3.59 5.24
N LYS A 102 -12.64 -3.75 6.52
CA LYS A 102 -13.57 -2.86 7.22
C LYS A 102 -13.09 -1.42 7.18
N PHE A 103 -11.80 -1.19 7.45
CA PHE A 103 -11.21 0.14 7.41
C PHE A 103 -11.32 0.78 6.03
N ILE A 104 -10.99 0.04 4.97
CA ILE A 104 -11.07 0.53 3.59
C ILE A 104 -12.53 0.89 3.25
N THR A 105 -13.48 0.04 3.60
CA THR A 105 -14.90 0.27 3.34
C THR A 105 -15.39 1.54 4.03
N GLU A 106 -15.05 1.73 5.29
CA GLU A 106 -15.46 2.91 6.07
C GLU A 106 -14.86 4.21 5.52
N ILE A 107 -13.60 4.18 5.12
CA ILE A 107 -12.92 5.39 4.65
C ILE A 107 -13.29 5.75 3.21
N ALA A 108 -13.68 4.76 2.39
CA ALA A 108 -14.06 4.98 0.99
C ALA A 108 -15.49 5.50 0.81
N LEU A 109 -16.31 5.49 1.86
CA LEU A 109 -17.69 6.00 1.81
C LEU A 109 -17.78 7.55 1.74
#